data_fc620bdd136fbe6069e48b371a15fe93
#
_entry.id   fc620bdd136fbe6069e48b371a15fe93
#
_cell.length_a   1.000
_cell.length_b   1.000
_cell.length_c   1.000
_cell.angle_alpha   90.00
_cell.angle_beta   90.00
_cell.angle_gamma   90.00
#
_symmetry.space_group_name_H-M   'P 1'
#
loop_
_entity.id
_entity.type
_entity.pdbx_description
1 polymer ?
#
loop_
_entity_poly.entity_id
_entity_poly.type
_entity_poly.pdbx_seq_one_letter_code
_entity_poly.pdbx_strand_id
1 'polypeptide(L)'
;MGASRGSIVCVALLTLVWLLAAAGAAPADDGVYRRPIGNDPSTLDPALSNDIYGGAVMQQIFDGLVSFDQTLSITPSLAQFWRASRDGLTWTFTLRKGIHFHHGREVTADDVVYSLTRVLDPRLKSGAADLFTNIRGAAEFRRGEVPRVSGLAALDRYTVQVSLAEASVPFVSLLAVGQAKIVPRDVAERDPAGFGVKPVGTGPFRFERWERGREIVLAANPEYFDGPPRLSRLVYRIFPGGQLDRVYEEFLKGELEDTQPPTREYRRSVTSSRHVYVRRPMFSVRFYGFNTRMKPLDDRRVRQALVAAVDREAIIEEIHLAKHTVARGIVPPGTLGFNPALVVPSYDPARARALLAEAGYPGGRGLPKIEIWSSVTNDAIQREHELIRRSLAAVGVQAEFKYLTDWPAFSKALTEGRLPAFLYAWYADVPDPDNFVTKLFHSKSPRNYTRYHNPVVDELLNVARTTAEPLRRVEHYRRAEQLIIDDAVVLPVWHYNYERLFQPWVRSVEVNGLGDPYIPMRKVWLAR
;
A
#
# COMPACT_ATOMS: atom_id res chain seq x y z
N MET A 1 -62.81 -43.90 49.96
CA MET A 1 -61.44 -44.39 49.69
C MET A 1 -61.00 -43.91 48.32
N GLY A 2 -60.16 -42.91 48.24
CA GLY A 2 -59.72 -42.34 47.01
C GLY A 2 -58.79 -41.16 47.27
N ALA A 3 -57.51 -41.41 47.45
CA ALA A 3 -56.50 -40.39 47.71
C ALA A 3 -55.70 -40.04 46.42
N SER A 4 -55.59 -38.75 46.17
CA SER A 4 -54.47 -38.01 45.61
C SER A 4 -53.66 -38.58 44.43
N ARG A 5 -53.94 -38.08 43.23
CA ARG A 5 -53.03 -38.05 42.09
C ARG A 5 -52.76 -36.64 41.53
N GLY A 6 -52.84 -35.60 42.36
CA GLY A 6 -52.77 -34.19 41.92
C GLY A 6 -51.43 -33.44 42.15
N SER A 7 -50.47 -34.03 42.90
CA SER A 7 -49.35 -33.20 43.42
C SER A 7 -47.97 -33.46 42.74
N ILE A 8 -47.85 -34.38 41.82
CA ILE A 8 -46.52 -34.70 41.19
C ILE A 8 -46.32 -34.01 39.85
N VAL A 9 -47.40 -33.57 39.19
CA VAL A 9 -47.28 -32.91 37.86
C VAL A 9 -46.89 -31.42 37.95
N CYS A 10 -47.22 -30.75 39.06
CA CYS A 10 -46.89 -29.30 39.23
C CYS A 10 -45.42 -29.02 39.57
N VAL A 11 -44.71 -29.99 40.20
CA VAL A 11 -43.29 -29.77 40.55
C VAL A 11 -42.36 -30.01 39.35
N ALA A 12 -42.73 -30.87 38.43
CA ALA A 12 -41.94 -31.14 37.22
C ALA A 12 -42.03 -29.98 36.19
N LEU A 13 -43.13 -29.24 36.14
CA LEU A 13 -43.31 -28.08 35.24
C LEU A 13 -42.57 -26.83 35.74
N LEU A 14 -42.44 -26.65 37.06
CA LEU A 14 -41.72 -25.50 37.63
C LEU A 14 -40.18 -25.66 37.51
N THR A 15 -39.64 -26.87 37.53
CA THR A 15 -38.22 -27.13 37.34
C THR A 15 -37.80 -27.00 35.87
N LEU A 16 -38.69 -27.29 34.90
CA LEU A 16 -38.41 -27.16 33.48
C LEU A 16 -38.37 -25.69 33.02
N VAL A 17 -39.17 -24.82 33.66
CA VAL A 17 -39.17 -23.35 33.37
C VAL A 17 -37.93 -22.66 33.93
N TRP A 18 -37.33 -23.14 35.03
CA TRP A 18 -36.07 -22.60 35.56
C TRP A 18 -34.83 -23.07 34.81
N LEU A 19 -34.87 -24.22 34.12
CA LEU A 19 -33.77 -24.66 33.27
C LEU A 19 -33.73 -24.00 31.88
N LEU A 20 -34.87 -23.41 31.43
CA LEU A 20 -34.91 -22.62 30.18
C LEU A 20 -34.57 -21.14 30.40
N ALA A 21 -34.57 -20.62 31.63
CA ALA A 21 -34.20 -19.25 31.96
C ALA A 21 -32.67 -19.06 32.16
N ALA A 22 -31.87 -20.14 32.16
CA ALA A 22 -30.43 -20.09 32.29
C ALA A 22 -29.69 -20.27 30.93
N ALA A 23 -30.41 -20.13 29.82
CA ALA A 23 -29.77 -19.79 28.55
C ALA A 23 -29.28 -18.35 28.69
N GLY A 24 -28.06 -18.20 29.23
CA GLY A 24 -27.40 -16.92 29.38
C GLY A 24 -27.54 -16.15 28.07
N ALA A 25 -28.16 -14.96 28.14
CA ALA A 25 -28.12 -14.02 27.05
C ALA A 25 -26.65 -13.88 26.65
N ALA A 26 -26.31 -14.27 25.44
CA ALA A 26 -24.99 -13.99 24.89
C ALA A 26 -24.74 -12.50 25.15
N PRO A 27 -23.56 -12.10 25.65
CA PRO A 27 -23.28 -10.69 25.90
C PRO A 27 -23.61 -9.95 24.61
N ALA A 28 -24.47 -8.93 24.73
CA ALA A 28 -24.85 -8.11 23.59
C ALA A 28 -23.55 -7.61 22.94
N ASP A 29 -23.42 -7.82 21.64
CA ASP A 29 -22.25 -7.35 20.89
C ASP A 29 -22.12 -5.84 21.13
N ASP A 30 -20.99 -5.41 21.70
CA ASP A 30 -20.70 -4.00 21.98
C ASP A 30 -20.46 -3.21 20.67
N GLY A 31 -20.42 -3.90 19.51
CA GLY A 31 -20.14 -3.32 18.21
C GLY A 31 -18.72 -2.73 18.10
N VAL A 32 -17.83 -3.07 19.03
CA VAL A 32 -16.47 -2.55 19.09
C VAL A 32 -15.51 -3.50 18.37
N TYR A 33 -14.85 -3.02 17.32
CA TYR A 33 -13.80 -3.73 16.60
C TYR A 33 -12.42 -3.26 17.07
N ARG A 34 -11.61 -4.18 17.56
CA ARG A 34 -10.25 -3.90 18.07
C ARG A 34 -9.23 -4.56 17.15
N ARG A 35 -8.38 -3.73 16.55
CA ARG A 35 -7.30 -4.22 15.67
C ARG A 35 -5.93 -3.67 16.10
N PRO A 36 -4.86 -4.48 15.92
CA PRO A 36 -3.52 -4.04 16.27
C PRO A 36 -2.91 -3.16 15.17
N ILE A 37 -2.12 -2.17 15.60
CA ILE A 37 -1.15 -1.46 14.77
C ILE A 37 0.22 -1.48 15.44
N GLY A 38 1.29 -1.56 14.64
CA GLY A 38 2.65 -1.81 15.14
C GLY A 38 3.36 -0.61 15.76
N ASN A 39 2.86 0.61 15.56
CA ASN A 39 3.39 1.83 16.16
C ASN A 39 2.33 2.93 16.17
N ASP A 40 2.58 3.98 16.95
CA ASP A 40 1.85 5.23 16.81
C ASP A 40 2.01 5.78 15.39
N PRO A 41 0.93 6.25 14.76
CA PRO A 41 1.05 7.11 13.58
C PRO A 41 1.91 8.33 13.88
N SER A 42 2.69 8.78 12.89
CA SER A 42 3.40 10.05 13.00
C SER A 42 2.44 11.23 13.15
N THR A 43 1.32 11.17 12.42
CA THR A 43 0.23 12.15 12.41
C THR A 43 -1.01 11.52 11.77
N LEU A 44 -2.18 12.10 12.03
CA LEU A 44 -3.43 11.80 11.31
C LEU A 44 -3.83 12.94 10.35
N ASP A 45 -2.90 13.80 10.01
CA ASP A 45 -3.07 14.83 9.00
C ASP A 45 -2.77 14.25 7.60
N PRO A 46 -3.76 14.20 6.68
CA PRO A 46 -3.58 13.63 5.35
C PRO A 46 -2.40 14.22 4.56
N ALA A 47 -2.17 15.53 4.65
CA ALA A 47 -1.09 16.17 3.92
C ALA A 47 0.31 15.80 4.42
N LEU A 48 0.43 15.31 5.66
CA LEU A 48 1.72 15.06 6.32
C LEU A 48 1.99 13.57 6.60
N SER A 49 0.94 12.75 6.65
CA SER A 49 1.08 11.32 6.94
C SER A 49 1.76 10.58 5.78
N ASN A 50 2.77 9.80 6.12
CA ASN A 50 3.54 8.98 5.18
C ASN A 50 3.77 7.54 5.69
N ASP A 51 3.05 7.12 6.72
CA ASP A 51 3.13 5.79 7.30
C ASP A 51 1.82 5.00 7.15
N ILE A 52 1.93 3.68 7.14
CA ILE A 52 0.80 2.76 6.94
C ILE A 52 -0.19 2.78 8.10
N TYR A 53 0.26 3.11 9.32
CA TYR A 53 -0.58 3.13 10.51
C TYR A 53 -1.52 4.34 10.48
N GLY A 54 -0.96 5.52 10.17
CA GLY A 54 -1.74 6.74 9.92
C GLY A 54 -2.70 6.57 8.76
N GLY A 55 -2.25 5.96 7.66
CA GLY A 55 -3.09 5.65 6.50
C GLY A 55 -4.31 4.81 6.86
N ALA A 56 -4.13 3.74 7.66
CA ALA A 56 -5.23 2.86 8.08
C ALA A 56 -6.28 3.57 8.93
N VAL A 57 -5.87 4.50 9.80
CA VAL A 57 -6.78 5.31 10.64
C VAL A 57 -7.46 6.39 9.81
N MET A 58 -6.69 7.14 9.01
CA MET A 58 -7.21 8.23 8.17
C MET A 58 -8.24 7.76 7.15
N GLN A 59 -8.11 6.55 6.62
CA GLN A 59 -9.09 5.94 5.71
C GLN A 59 -10.50 5.89 6.31
N GLN A 60 -10.63 5.85 7.63
CA GLN A 60 -11.92 5.77 8.30
C GLN A 60 -12.48 7.16 8.68
N ILE A 61 -11.60 8.18 8.73
CA ILE A 61 -11.96 9.54 9.18
C ILE A 61 -12.27 10.46 8.01
N PHE A 62 -11.63 10.24 6.84
CA PHE A 62 -11.66 11.17 5.71
C PHE A 62 -12.11 10.50 4.41
N ASP A 63 -12.75 11.29 3.55
CA ASP A 63 -13.02 10.91 2.16
C ASP A 63 -12.20 11.76 1.19
N GLY A 64 -11.94 11.20 0.00
CA GLY A 64 -11.39 11.91 -1.15
C GLY A 64 -12.48 12.32 -2.13
N LEU A 65 -12.12 12.91 -3.26
CA LEU A 65 -13.05 13.12 -4.37
C LEU A 65 -13.60 11.79 -4.90
N VAL A 66 -12.72 10.81 -4.99
CA VAL A 66 -13.01 9.45 -5.43
C VAL A 66 -12.44 8.45 -4.42
N SER A 67 -12.85 7.20 -4.49
CA SER A 67 -12.34 6.11 -3.67
C SER A 67 -12.07 4.87 -4.51
N PHE A 68 -11.39 3.87 -3.93
CA PHE A 68 -11.29 2.54 -4.50
C PHE A 68 -12.37 1.64 -3.91
N ASP A 69 -12.99 0.80 -4.75
CA ASP A 69 -13.78 -0.33 -4.28
C ASP A 69 -12.87 -1.54 -3.92
N GLN A 70 -13.47 -2.68 -3.56
CA GLN A 70 -12.73 -3.90 -3.22
C GLN A 70 -11.91 -4.48 -4.39
N THR A 71 -12.30 -4.17 -5.63
CA THR A 71 -11.57 -4.56 -6.86
C THR A 71 -10.52 -3.53 -7.25
N LEU A 72 -10.40 -2.45 -6.46
CA LEU A 72 -9.53 -1.29 -6.69
C LEU A 72 -9.91 -0.50 -7.95
N SER A 73 -11.15 -0.61 -8.38
CA SER A 73 -11.75 0.28 -9.38
C SER A 73 -12.11 1.62 -8.74
N ILE A 74 -11.96 2.69 -9.52
CA ILE A 74 -12.29 4.05 -9.05
C ILE A 74 -13.82 4.20 -8.98
N THR A 75 -14.30 4.64 -7.82
CA THR A 75 -15.71 4.88 -7.54
C THR A 75 -15.96 6.29 -7.02
N PRO A 76 -17.18 6.84 -7.22
CA PRO A 76 -17.59 8.11 -6.64
C PRO A 76 -17.49 8.11 -5.10
N SER A 77 -16.95 9.22 -4.54
CA SER A 77 -16.96 9.49 -3.10
C SER A 77 -17.56 10.88 -2.87
N LEU A 78 -16.78 11.90 -2.46
CA LEU A 78 -17.32 13.28 -2.35
C LEU A 78 -17.75 13.84 -3.71
N ALA A 79 -17.05 13.50 -4.79
CA ALA A 79 -17.54 13.75 -6.15
C ALA A 79 -18.55 12.67 -6.55
N GLN A 80 -19.74 13.08 -6.99
CA GLN A 80 -20.75 12.15 -7.52
C GLN A 80 -20.44 11.70 -8.95
N PHE A 81 -19.77 12.53 -9.74
CA PHE A 81 -19.24 12.21 -11.07
C PHE A 81 -18.11 13.16 -11.46
N TRP A 82 -17.36 12.77 -12.49
CA TRP A 82 -16.30 13.59 -13.08
C TRP A 82 -16.20 13.34 -14.58
N ARG A 83 -15.55 14.28 -15.27
CA ARG A 83 -15.27 14.17 -16.70
C ARG A 83 -13.88 14.75 -17.02
N ALA A 84 -13.19 14.13 -17.97
CA ALA A 84 -12.00 14.69 -18.59
C ALA A 84 -12.36 15.44 -19.89
N SER A 85 -11.60 16.46 -20.22
CA SER A 85 -11.61 17.06 -21.55
C SER A 85 -11.06 16.09 -22.60
N ARG A 86 -11.34 16.35 -23.89
CA ARG A 86 -10.87 15.46 -25.00
C ARG A 86 -9.36 15.33 -25.07
N ASP A 87 -8.63 16.36 -24.69
CA ASP A 87 -7.16 16.36 -24.63
C ASP A 87 -6.59 15.76 -23.34
N GLY A 88 -7.45 15.36 -22.39
CA GLY A 88 -7.06 14.76 -21.11
C GLY A 88 -6.39 15.73 -20.13
N LEU A 89 -6.36 17.05 -20.46
CA LEU A 89 -5.68 18.05 -19.67
C LEU A 89 -6.54 18.67 -18.57
N THR A 90 -7.87 18.62 -18.70
CA THR A 90 -8.79 19.23 -17.73
C THR A 90 -9.77 18.22 -17.19
N TRP A 91 -9.83 18.11 -15.87
CA TRP A 91 -10.74 17.25 -15.14
C TRP A 91 -11.73 18.11 -14.36
N THR A 92 -13.02 17.88 -14.53
CA THR A 92 -14.09 18.59 -13.82
C THR A 92 -14.82 17.61 -12.94
N PHE A 93 -14.89 17.89 -11.63
CA PHE A 93 -15.55 17.09 -10.61
C PHE A 93 -16.77 17.83 -10.08
N THR A 94 -17.93 17.13 -10.03
CA THR A 94 -19.14 17.67 -9.41
C THR A 94 -19.34 16.99 -8.06
N LEU A 95 -19.33 17.78 -6.99
CA LEU A 95 -19.49 17.30 -5.63
C LEU A 95 -20.94 16.92 -5.33
N ARG A 96 -21.13 15.98 -4.41
CA ARG A 96 -22.43 15.73 -3.78
C ARG A 96 -22.78 16.93 -2.92
N LYS A 97 -24.05 17.28 -2.88
CA LYS A 97 -24.59 18.33 -2.00
C LYS A 97 -25.00 17.73 -0.65
N GLY A 98 -24.97 18.55 0.42
CA GLY A 98 -25.42 18.14 1.74
C GLY A 98 -24.46 17.19 2.47
N ILE A 99 -23.22 17.02 2.01
CA ILE A 99 -22.21 16.29 2.77
C ILE A 99 -21.56 17.22 3.80
N HIS A 100 -21.49 16.79 5.05
CA HIS A 100 -20.97 17.57 6.15
C HIS A 100 -19.69 16.95 6.72
N PHE A 101 -18.76 17.79 7.09
CA PHE A 101 -17.67 17.40 7.98
C PHE A 101 -18.20 17.04 9.37
N HIS A 102 -17.44 16.28 10.14
CA HIS A 102 -17.83 15.82 11.48
C HIS A 102 -18.23 16.93 12.47
N HIS A 103 -17.82 18.17 12.21
CA HIS A 103 -18.21 19.35 13.02
C HIS A 103 -19.43 20.10 12.49
N GLY A 104 -20.12 19.57 11.47
CA GLY A 104 -21.40 20.05 10.96
C GLY A 104 -21.34 21.01 9.77
N ARG A 105 -20.17 21.52 9.36
CA ARG A 105 -20.03 22.38 8.17
C ARG A 105 -20.11 21.56 6.89
N GLU A 106 -20.84 22.07 5.90
CA GLU A 106 -20.94 21.44 4.58
C GLU A 106 -19.61 21.52 3.79
N VAL A 107 -19.28 20.46 3.08
CA VAL A 107 -18.13 20.38 2.17
C VAL A 107 -18.40 21.22 0.91
N THR A 108 -17.41 21.98 0.49
CA THR A 108 -17.47 22.81 -0.72
C THR A 108 -16.25 22.59 -1.62
N ALA A 109 -16.34 23.10 -2.85
CA ALA A 109 -15.24 23.07 -3.80
C ALA A 109 -13.97 23.78 -3.29
N ASP A 110 -14.13 24.82 -2.45
CA ASP A 110 -12.99 25.51 -1.83
C ASP A 110 -12.21 24.61 -0.88
N ASP A 111 -12.86 23.69 -0.17
CA ASP A 111 -12.17 22.71 0.69
C ASP A 111 -11.31 21.74 -0.13
N VAL A 112 -11.78 21.37 -1.32
CA VAL A 112 -11.02 20.51 -2.23
C VAL A 112 -9.78 21.24 -2.74
N VAL A 113 -9.95 22.47 -3.25
CA VAL A 113 -8.83 23.31 -3.72
C VAL A 113 -7.83 23.53 -2.59
N TYR A 114 -8.31 23.83 -1.39
CA TYR A 114 -7.48 24.00 -0.20
C TYR A 114 -6.68 22.74 0.12
N SER A 115 -7.35 21.59 0.19
CA SER A 115 -6.72 20.31 0.57
C SER A 115 -5.61 19.91 -0.40
N LEU A 116 -5.85 20.00 -1.72
CA LEU A 116 -4.84 19.68 -2.73
C LEU A 116 -3.70 20.70 -2.75
N THR A 117 -4.01 22.00 -2.58
CA THR A 117 -2.98 23.04 -2.45
C THR A 117 -2.10 22.80 -1.23
N ARG A 118 -2.70 22.36 -0.12
CA ARG A 118 -2.00 22.09 1.13
C ARG A 118 -0.96 20.98 1.00
N VAL A 119 -1.24 19.89 0.26
CA VAL A 119 -0.25 18.84 -0.03
C VAL A 119 0.93 19.39 -0.83
N LEU A 120 0.69 20.36 -1.72
CA LEU A 120 1.71 20.99 -2.55
C LEU A 120 2.47 22.12 -1.84
N ASP A 121 2.03 22.58 -0.66
CA ASP A 121 2.64 23.70 0.05
C ASP A 121 4.07 23.35 0.50
N PRO A 122 5.10 24.04 0.01
CA PRO A 122 6.49 23.76 0.36
C PRO A 122 6.79 23.93 1.84
N ARG A 123 5.99 24.73 2.57
CA ARG A 123 6.13 24.97 4.01
C ARG A 123 5.77 23.71 4.82
N LEU A 124 4.85 22.88 4.33
CA LEU A 124 4.42 21.65 5.00
C LEU A 124 5.37 20.48 4.74
N LYS A 125 6.22 20.54 3.71
CA LYS A 125 7.18 19.49 3.35
C LYS A 125 6.53 18.11 3.19
N SER A 126 5.33 18.06 2.60
CA SER A 126 4.61 16.81 2.36
C SER A 126 5.44 15.84 1.54
N GLY A 127 5.59 14.61 2.03
CA GLY A 127 6.25 13.51 1.30
C GLY A 127 5.50 13.05 0.04
N ALA A 128 4.20 13.44 -0.08
CA ALA A 128 3.33 13.08 -1.19
C ALA A 128 3.21 14.17 -2.27
N ALA A 129 3.85 15.32 -2.07
CA ALA A 129 3.74 16.43 -3.03
C ALA A 129 4.11 16.03 -4.47
N ASP A 130 5.05 15.08 -4.64
CA ASP A 130 5.48 14.60 -5.95
C ASP A 130 4.39 13.86 -6.73
N LEU A 131 3.35 13.35 -6.06
CA LEU A 131 2.21 12.71 -6.73
C LEU A 131 1.36 13.71 -7.53
N PHE A 132 1.37 14.99 -7.15
CA PHE A 132 0.49 16.03 -7.68
C PHE A 132 1.21 17.10 -8.49
N THR A 133 2.51 16.93 -8.77
CA THR A 133 3.31 17.92 -9.54
C THR A 133 2.86 18.09 -10.99
N ASN A 134 2.10 17.14 -11.54
CA ASN A 134 1.49 17.26 -12.87
C ASN A 134 0.27 18.23 -12.91
N ILE A 135 -0.21 18.71 -11.76
CA ILE A 135 -1.21 19.79 -11.73
C ILE A 135 -0.52 21.08 -12.20
N ARG A 136 -1.13 21.79 -13.16
CA ARG A 136 -0.58 23.00 -13.75
C ARG A 136 -0.26 24.04 -12.66
N GLY A 137 0.95 24.59 -12.71
CA GLY A 137 1.43 25.56 -11.72
C GLY A 137 1.85 24.97 -10.38
N ALA A 138 1.76 23.64 -10.20
CA ALA A 138 2.17 23.00 -8.94
C ALA A 138 3.68 23.03 -8.73
N ALA A 139 4.47 22.83 -9.78
CA ALA A 139 5.93 22.89 -9.70
C ALA A 139 6.43 24.29 -9.34
N GLU A 140 5.88 25.32 -9.98
CA GLU A 140 6.18 26.72 -9.72
C GLU A 140 5.76 27.15 -8.31
N PHE A 141 4.58 26.72 -7.85
CA PHE A 141 4.11 26.97 -6.50
C PHE A 141 5.04 26.34 -5.45
N ARG A 142 5.46 25.10 -5.66
CA ARG A 142 6.41 24.42 -4.78
C ARG A 142 7.79 25.08 -4.70
N ARG A 143 8.23 25.76 -5.77
CA ARG A 143 9.46 26.55 -5.77
C ARG A 143 9.29 27.96 -5.21
N GLY A 144 8.05 28.34 -4.86
CA GLY A 144 7.73 29.69 -4.36
C GLY A 144 7.69 30.78 -5.44
N GLU A 145 7.63 30.42 -6.72
CA GLU A 145 7.63 31.33 -7.86
C GLU A 145 6.26 31.97 -8.10
N VAL A 146 5.20 31.31 -7.67
CA VAL A 146 3.80 31.76 -7.78
C VAL A 146 3.05 31.60 -6.46
N PRO A 147 2.06 32.47 -6.15
CA PRO A 147 1.36 32.45 -4.87
C PRO A 147 0.25 31.38 -4.79
N ARG A 148 -0.10 30.73 -5.89
CA ARG A 148 -1.18 29.73 -5.96
C ARG A 148 -0.94 28.72 -7.08
N VAL A 149 -1.58 27.55 -6.95
CA VAL A 149 -1.58 26.50 -7.97
C VAL A 149 -2.62 26.86 -9.03
N SER A 150 -2.19 27.29 -10.21
CA SER A 150 -3.09 27.77 -11.28
C SER A 150 -4.00 26.70 -11.85
N GLY A 151 -3.63 25.43 -11.72
CA GLY A 151 -4.40 24.27 -12.18
C GLY A 151 -5.54 23.84 -11.25
N LEU A 152 -5.75 24.50 -10.10
CA LEU A 152 -6.82 24.19 -9.15
C LEU A 152 -7.82 25.35 -9.10
N ALA A 153 -9.10 25.07 -9.37
CA ALA A 153 -10.15 26.08 -9.33
C ALA A 153 -11.48 25.52 -8.78
N ALA A 154 -12.10 26.26 -7.87
CA ALA A 154 -13.51 26.12 -7.55
C ALA A 154 -14.31 26.98 -8.54
N LEU A 155 -15.05 26.35 -9.47
CA LEU A 155 -15.85 27.08 -10.48
C LEU A 155 -17.14 27.61 -9.86
N ASP A 156 -17.70 26.86 -8.93
CA ASP A 156 -18.82 27.21 -8.06
C ASP A 156 -18.72 26.41 -6.76
N ARG A 157 -19.75 26.51 -5.91
CA ARG A 157 -19.76 25.86 -4.58
C ARG A 157 -19.53 24.34 -4.63
N TYR A 158 -19.91 23.67 -5.74
CA TYR A 158 -19.88 22.21 -5.86
C TYR A 158 -19.15 21.70 -7.11
N THR A 159 -18.46 22.57 -7.82
CA THR A 159 -17.73 22.21 -9.04
C THR A 159 -16.24 22.55 -8.89
N VAL A 160 -15.41 21.52 -8.95
CA VAL A 160 -13.94 21.65 -8.92
C VAL A 160 -13.38 21.36 -10.29
N GLN A 161 -12.46 22.19 -10.75
CA GLN A 161 -11.68 21.95 -11.95
C GLN A 161 -10.20 21.74 -11.60
N VAL A 162 -9.62 20.67 -12.17
CA VAL A 162 -8.18 20.38 -12.08
C VAL A 162 -7.60 20.37 -13.48
N SER A 163 -6.63 21.25 -13.75
CA SER A 163 -5.91 21.31 -15.02
C SER A 163 -4.51 20.73 -14.86
N LEU A 164 -4.12 19.85 -15.75
CA LEU A 164 -2.82 19.18 -15.77
C LEU A 164 -1.84 19.89 -16.71
N ALA A 165 -0.55 19.75 -16.45
CA ALA A 165 0.52 20.18 -17.35
C ALA A 165 0.64 19.21 -18.54
N GLU A 166 0.47 17.91 -18.29
CA GLU A 166 0.49 16.84 -19.30
C GLU A 166 -0.70 15.91 -19.08
N ALA A 167 -1.28 15.41 -20.17
CA ALA A 167 -2.38 14.44 -20.07
C ALA A 167 -1.94 13.17 -19.33
N SER A 168 -2.79 12.68 -18.43
CA SER A 168 -2.46 11.54 -17.57
C SER A 168 -3.72 10.75 -17.22
N VAL A 169 -3.86 9.56 -17.80
CA VAL A 169 -4.96 8.63 -17.47
C VAL A 169 -4.91 8.19 -16.00
N PRO A 170 -3.73 7.90 -15.39
CA PRO A 170 -3.67 7.53 -13.97
C PRO A 170 -4.04 8.65 -12.99
N PHE A 171 -4.19 9.89 -13.45
CA PHE A 171 -4.39 11.04 -12.56
C PHE A 171 -5.56 10.88 -11.59
N VAL A 172 -6.71 10.37 -12.07
CA VAL A 172 -7.88 10.23 -11.19
C VAL A 172 -7.64 9.24 -10.05
N SER A 173 -6.81 8.22 -10.26
CA SER A 173 -6.44 7.26 -9.21
C SER A 173 -5.64 7.93 -8.08
N LEU A 174 -4.86 8.97 -8.39
CA LEU A 174 -4.13 9.73 -7.39
C LEU A 174 -5.05 10.52 -6.44
N LEU A 175 -6.30 10.81 -6.85
CA LEU A 175 -7.28 11.48 -6.01
C LEU A 175 -7.98 10.55 -5.00
N ALA A 176 -7.69 9.24 -5.05
CA ALA A 176 -8.17 8.25 -4.07
C ALA A 176 -7.15 7.97 -2.95
N VAL A 177 -5.88 8.41 -3.09
CA VAL A 177 -4.85 8.15 -2.07
C VAL A 177 -5.13 8.88 -0.75
N GLY A 178 -4.53 8.38 0.33
CA GLY A 178 -4.70 8.96 1.67
C GLY A 178 -4.34 10.45 1.74
N GLN A 179 -3.35 10.90 0.97
CA GLN A 179 -2.90 12.29 0.95
C GLN A 179 -3.80 13.23 0.14
N ALA A 180 -4.71 12.69 -0.69
CA ALA A 180 -5.72 13.47 -1.44
C ALA A 180 -7.05 13.60 -0.69
N LYS A 181 -7.12 13.18 0.57
CA LYS A 181 -8.31 13.31 1.42
C LYS A 181 -8.65 14.77 1.67
N ILE A 182 -9.96 15.06 1.71
CA ILE A 182 -10.45 16.44 1.85
C ILE A 182 -10.59 16.80 3.33
N VAL A 183 -10.03 17.94 3.69
CA VAL A 183 -10.01 18.46 5.07
C VAL A 183 -10.76 19.80 5.17
N PRO A 184 -11.41 20.08 6.32
CA PRO A 184 -12.09 21.36 6.53
C PRO A 184 -11.06 22.49 6.70
N ARG A 185 -11.09 23.45 5.78
CA ARG A 185 -10.16 24.58 5.77
C ARG A 185 -10.16 25.35 7.08
N ASP A 186 -11.35 25.68 7.59
CA ASP A 186 -11.54 26.45 8.82
C ASP A 186 -10.94 25.79 10.07
N VAL A 187 -10.94 24.45 10.13
CA VAL A 187 -10.35 23.71 11.26
C VAL A 187 -8.84 23.59 11.08
N ALA A 188 -8.39 23.19 9.87
CA ALA A 188 -6.97 22.98 9.60
C ALA A 188 -6.14 24.28 9.62
N GLU A 189 -6.72 25.41 9.25
CA GLU A 189 -6.05 26.73 9.35
C GLU A 189 -6.02 27.28 10.76
N ARG A 190 -7.06 27.02 11.57
CA ARG A 190 -7.14 27.49 12.95
C ARG A 190 -6.11 26.84 13.86
N ASP A 191 -5.85 25.56 13.68
CA ASP A 191 -4.88 24.80 14.48
C ASP A 191 -4.08 23.82 13.58
N PRO A 192 -3.13 24.33 12.79
CA PRO A 192 -2.34 23.48 11.89
C PRO A 192 -1.52 22.41 12.60
N ALA A 193 -1.05 22.68 13.81
CA ALA A 193 -0.25 21.73 14.60
C ALA A 193 -1.12 20.64 15.26
N GLY A 194 -2.29 21.02 15.78
CA GLY A 194 -3.20 20.10 16.45
C GLY A 194 -4.08 19.29 15.50
N PHE A 195 -4.22 19.71 14.23
CA PHE A 195 -5.10 19.03 13.27
C PHE A 195 -4.76 17.55 13.09
N GLY A 196 -3.47 17.22 13.05
CA GLY A 196 -2.99 15.83 12.96
C GLY A 196 -3.14 15.00 14.23
N VAL A 197 -3.52 15.62 15.37
CA VAL A 197 -3.76 14.95 16.65
C VAL A 197 -5.26 14.79 16.93
N LYS A 198 -6.07 15.77 16.50
CA LYS A 198 -7.53 15.78 16.63
C LYS A 198 -8.17 16.05 15.27
N PRO A 199 -8.10 15.08 14.35
CA PRO A 199 -8.56 15.26 12.98
C PRO A 199 -10.08 15.40 12.90
N VAL A 200 -10.53 16.21 11.95
CA VAL A 200 -11.93 16.37 11.57
C VAL A 200 -12.06 16.06 10.09
N GLY A 201 -12.86 15.07 9.73
CA GLY A 201 -13.09 14.63 8.35
C GLY A 201 -14.57 14.53 8.01
N THR A 202 -14.87 13.76 6.97
CA THR A 202 -16.23 13.47 6.48
C THR A 202 -16.58 11.99 6.62
N GLY A 203 -15.63 11.15 7.02
CA GLY A 203 -15.66 9.70 6.90
C GLY A 203 -16.67 8.98 7.79
N PRO A 204 -16.74 7.65 7.64
CA PRO A 204 -17.72 6.82 8.37
C PRO A 204 -17.45 6.74 9.88
N PHE A 205 -16.26 7.11 10.32
CA PHE A 205 -15.94 7.19 11.75
C PHE A 205 -15.40 8.57 12.10
N ARG A 206 -15.79 9.05 13.31
CA ARG A 206 -15.34 10.31 13.92
C ARG A 206 -14.21 10.03 14.90
N PHE A 207 -13.19 10.87 14.92
CA PHE A 207 -12.13 10.79 15.93
C PHE A 207 -12.72 11.02 17.34
N GLU A 208 -12.40 10.12 18.29
CA GLU A 208 -12.81 10.24 19.69
C GLU A 208 -11.62 10.58 20.59
N ARG A 209 -10.57 9.76 20.58
CA ARG A 209 -9.34 10.01 21.36
C ARG A 209 -8.13 9.27 20.81
N TRP A 210 -6.97 9.75 21.18
CA TRP A 210 -5.69 9.11 20.94
C TRP A 210 -4.84 9.13 22.21
N GLU A 211 -4.61 7.96 22.78
CA GLU A 211 -3.68 7.72 23.89
C GLU A 211 -2.38 7.16 23.31
N ARG A 212 -1.34 8.01 23.24
CA ARG A 212 -0.06 7.64 22.65
C ARG A 212 0.51 6.37 23.27
N GLY A 213 1.06 5.47 22.45
CA GLY A 213 1.60 4.18 22.85
C GLY A 213 0.56 3.15 23.29
N ARG A 214 -0.73 3.49 23.30
CA ARG A 214 -1.80 2.61 23.77
C ARG A 214 -2.89 2.36 22.74
N GLU A 215 -3.64 3.38 22.34
CA GLU A 215 -4.76 3.20 21.42
C GLU A 215 -5.23 4.49 20.75
N ILE A 216 -5.88 4.32 19.58
CA ILE A 216 -6.68 5.34 18.91
C ILE A 216 -8.10 4.83 18.83
N VAL A 217 -9.08 5.64 19.25
CA VAL A 217 -10.51 5.28 19.26
C VAL A 217 -11.27 6.19 18.30
N LEU A 218 -12.05 5.55 17.45
CA LEU A 218 -12.97 6.20 16.53
C LEU A 218 -14.39 5.76 16.87
N ALA A 219 -15.34 6.69 16.92
CA ALA A 219 -16.77 6.42 17.07
C ALA A 219 -17.48 6.41 15.71
N ALA A 220 -18.52 5.62 15.56
CA ALA A 220 -19.35 5.62 14.37
C ALA A 220 -19.91 7.02 14.04
N ASN A 221 -19.94 7.36 12.76
CA ASN A 221 -20.64 8.53 12.24
C ASN A 221 -22.03 8.10 11.73
N PRO A 222 -23.11 8.32 12.51
CA PRO A 222 -24.46 7.90 12.12
C PRO A 222 -25.00 8.66 10.91
N GLU A 223 -24.44 9.85 10.64
CA GLU A 223 -24.85 10.73 9.54
C GLU A 223 -23.96 10.57 8.30
N TYR A 224 -23.19 9.47 8.20
CA TYR A 224 -22.32 9.25 7.05
C TYR A 224 -23.12 9.15 5.74
N PHE A 225 -22.73 9.90 4.74
CA PHE A 225 -23.50 10.09 3.50
C PHE A 225 -23.74 8.80 2.70
N ASP A 226 -22.85 7.79 2.82
CA ASP A 226 -22.98 6.49 2.16
C ASP A 226 -23.52 5.40 3.12
N GLY A 227 -24.27 5.82 4.14
CA GLY A 227 -24.87 4.99 5.18
C GLY A 227 -23.97 4.77 6.40
N PRO A 228 -24.56 4.64 7.59
CA PRO A 228 -23.82 4.53 8.84
C PRO A 228 -22.98 3.25 8.91
N PRO A 229 -21.86 3.27 9.67
CA PRO A 229 -21.14 2.05 10.02
C PRO A 229 -22.00 1.07 10.82
N ARG A 230 -21.72 -0.22 10.70
CA ARG A 230 -22.35 -1.26 11.52
C ARG A 230 -21.67 -1.44 12.87
N LEU A 231 -20.41 -1.04 12.99
CA LEU A 231 -19.66 -1.00 14.23
C LEU A 231 -19.98 0.28 15.00
N SER A 232 -20.08 0.19 16.33
CA SER A 232 -20.23 1.36 17.20
C SER A 232 -18.91 2.13 17.38
N ARG A 233 -17.81 1.39 17.46
CA ARG A 233 -16.45 1.92 17.61
C ARG A 233 -15.42 1.08 16.84
N LEU A 234 -14.34 1.75 16.47
CA LEU A 234 -13.14 1.14 15.94
C LEU A 234 -11.96 1.55 16.82
N VAL A 235 -11.28 0.56 17.41
CA VAL A 235 -10.14 0.77 18.31
C VAL A 235 -8.87 0.22 17.70
N TYR A 236 -7.92 1.08 17.43
CA TYR A 236 -6.57 0.69 16.99
C TYR A 236 -5.68 0.55 18.23
N ARG A 237 -5.39 -0.71 18.62
CA ARG A 237 -4.49 -1.05 19.74
C ARG A 237 -3.04 -0.92 19.27
N ILE A 238 -2.22 -0.13 19.95
CA ILE A 238 -0.83 0.15 19.57
C ILE A 238 0.11 -0.84 20.27
N PHE A 239 0.94 -1.51 19.47
CA PHE A 239 1.96 -2.46 19.93
C PHE A 239 3.33 -2.00 19.42
N PRO A 240 4.04 -1.12 20.15
CA PRO A 240 5.30 -0.54 19.70
C PRO A 240 6.32 -1.61 19.28
N GLY A 241 6.90 -1.47 18.06
CA GLY A 241 7.78 -2.46 17.49
C GLY A 241 7.09 -3.70 16.91
N GLY A 242 5.75 -3.69 16.79
CA GLY A 242 4.95 -4.73 16.15
C GLY A 242 4.63 -5.94 17.02
N GLN A 243 5.54 -6.41 17.87
CA GLN A 243 5.37 -7.49 18.88
C GLN A 243 4.43 -8.63 18.44
N LEU A 244 4.58 -9.16 17.23
CA LEU A 244 3.61 -10.07 16.59
C LEU A 244 3.20 -11.28 17.46
N ASP A 245 4.12 -11.87 18.22
CA ASP A 245 3.81 -13.01 19.08
C ASP A 245 2.88 -12.61 20.24
N ARG A 246 3.11 -11.45 20.86
CA ARG A 246 2.23 -10.89 21.91
C ARG A 246 0.86 -10.51 21.36
N VAL A 247 0.83 -9.85 20.18
CA VAL A 247 -0.43 -9.52 19.48
C VAL A 247 -1.24 -10.79 19.21
N TYR A 248 -0.58 -11.88 18.81
CA TYR A 248 -1.23 -13.15 18.56
C TYR A 248 -1.78 -13.78 19.84
N GLU A 249 -1.09 -13.67 20.98
CA GLU A 249 -1.61 -14.11 22.28
C GLU A 249 -2.90 -13.37 22.69
N GLU A 250 -2.94 -12.03 22.50
CA GLU A 250 -4.16 -11.24 22.77
C GLU A 250 -5.28 -11.59 21.79
N PHE A 251 -4.96 -11.84 20.53
CA PHE A 251 -5.91 -12.36 19.54
C PHE A 251 -6.50 -13.71 19.95
N LEU A 252 -5.69 -14.65 20.43
CA LEU A 252 -6.16 -15.97 20.89
C LEU A 252 -7.10 -15.89 22.10
N LYS A 253 -6.97 -14.85 22.93
CA LYS A 253 -7.90 -14.54 24.06
C LYS A 253 -9.20 -13.89 23.59
N GLY A 254 -9.32 -13.51 22.30
CA GLY A 254 -10.47 -12.78 21.79
C GLY A 254 -10.49 -11.29 22.10
N GLU A 255 -9.36 -10.73 22.54
CA GLU A 255 -9.20 -9.30 22.85
C GLU A 255 -8.97 -8.45 21.58
N LEU A 256 -8.71 -9.08 20.44
CA LEU A 256 -8.53 -8.48 19.12
C LEU A 256 -9.37 -9.22 18.09
N GLU A 257 -9.96 -8.51 17.15
CA GLU A 257 -10.78 -9.06 16.07
C GLU A 257 -9.93 -9.54 14.87
N ASP A 258 -8.73 -9.00 14.69
CA ASP A 258 -7.79 -9.45 13.67
C ASP A 258 -6.33 -9.36 14.15
N THR A 259 -5.44 -10.05 13.44
CA THR A 259 -3.98 -9.95 13.62
C THR A 259 -3.25 -10.39 12.36
N GLN A 260 -1.97 -10.07 12.28
CA GLN A 260 -1.06 -10.74 11.34
C GLN A 260 -0.67 -12.11 11.89
N PRO A 261 -0.40 -13.11 11.01
CA PRO A 261 0.15 -14.38 11.47
C PRO A 261 1.45 -14.19 12.26
N PRO A 262 1.64 -14.86 13.39
CA PRO A 262 2.84 -14.74 14.22
C PRO A 262 4.06 -15.33 13.50
N THR A 263 5.27 -14.93 13.92
CA THR A 263 6.50 -15.43 13.30
C THR A 263 6.79 -16.88 13.73
N ARG A 264 6.68 -17.16 15.03
CA ARG A 264 7.06 -18.48 15.60
C ARG A 264 6.09 -19.59 15.24
N GLU A 265 4.78 -19.33 15.26
CA GLU A 265 3.74 -20.33 15.00
C GLU A 265 3.09 -20.15 13.63
N TYR A 266 3.80 -19.58 12.65
CA TYR A 266 3.22 -19.20 11.36
C TYR A 266 2.40 -20.32 10.72
N ARG A 267 3.03 -21.48 10.46
CA ARG A 267 2.34 -22.61 9.80
C ARG A 267 1.09 -23.05 10.55
N ARG A 268 1.18 -23.18 11.87
CA ARG A 268 0.06 -23.60 12.72
C ARG A 268 -1.07 -22.58 12.70
N SER A 269 -0.75 -21.29 12.73
CA SER A 269 -1.76 -20.22 12.75
C SER A 269 -2.53 -20.12 11.44
N VAL A 270 -1.86 -20.24 10.28
CA VAL A 270 -2.50 -20.10 8.96
C VAL A 270 -3.27 -21.35 8.51
N THR A 271 -3.02 -22.52 9.13
CA THR A 271 -3.75 -23.76 8.85
C THR A 271 -4.83 -24.08 9.91
N SER A 272 -4.95 -23.25 10.94
CA SER A 272 -5.94 -23.47 12.02
C SER A 272 -7.37 -23.19 11.52
N SER A 273 -8.28 -24.13 11.76
CA SER A 273 -9.73 -23.96 11.50
C SER A 273 -10.45 -23.06 12.49
N ARG A 274 -9.76 -22.60 13.57
CA ARG A 274 -10.33 -21.73 14.60
C ARG A 274 -10.50 -20.27 14.15
N HIS A 275 -9.78 -19.86 13.09
CA HIS A 275 -9.72 -18.48 12.61
C HIS A 275 -9.89 -18.44 11.10
N VAL A 276 -10.32 -17.33 10.57
CA VAL A 276 -10.39 -17.10 9.13
C VAL A 276 -9.06 -16.52 8.66
N TYR A 277 -8.29 -17.31 7.93
CA TYR A 277 -7.05 -16.83 7.30
C TYR A 277 -7.33 -16.22 5.93
N VAL A 278 -6.84 -15.01 5.73
CA VAL A 278 -6.92 -14.32 4.44
C VAL A 278 -5.52 -13.98 3.96
N ARG A 279 -5.24 -14.32 2.70
CA ARG A 279 -4.00 -13.99 1.99
C ARG A 279 -4.34 -13.37 0.64
N ARG A 280 -3.73 -12.23 0.34
CA ARG A 280 -3.88 -11.55 -0.96
C ARG A 280 -2.51 -11.02 -1.41
N PRO A 281 -2.16 -11.08 -2.71
CA PRO A 281 -0.99 -10.39 -3.22
C PRO A 281 -1.08 -8.90 -2.94
N MET A 282 -0.02 -8.31 -2.41
CA MET A 282 0.11 -6.86 -2.30
C MET A 282 0.65 -6.29 -3.61
N PHE A 283 0.23 -5.09 -3.94
CA PHE A 283 0.79 -4.35 -5.06
C PHE A 283 2.16 -3.80 -4.68
N SER A 284 3.11 -4.68 -4.75
CA SER A 284 4.49 -4.45 -4.31
C SER A 284 5.45 -5.31 -5.13
N VAL A 285 6.69 -4.90 -5.19
CA VAL A 285 7.78 -5.73 -5.73
C VAL A 285 9.05 -5.49 -4.94
N ARG A 286 9.74 -6.58 -4.59
CA ARG A 286 11.09 -6.54 -4.05
C ARG A 286 12.07 -7.03 -5.10
N PHE A 287 13.15 -6.28 -5.28
CA PHE A 287 14.13 -6.56 -6.32
C PHE A 287 15.53 -6.10 -5.92
N TYR A 288 16.52 -6.68 -6.57
CA TYR A 288 17.88 -6.12 -6.63
C TYR A 288 17.99 -5.30 -7.92
N GLY A 289 18.25 -4.00 -7.76
CA GLY A 289 18.45 -3.07 -8.89
C GLY A 289 19.91 -2.94 -9.25
N PHE A 290 20.20 -2.78 -10.54
CA PHE A 290 21.54 -2.61 -11.07
C PHE A 290 21.70 -1.21 -11.69
N ASN A 291 22.71 -0.46 -11.25
CA ASN A 291 23.02 0.83 -11.86
C ASN A 291 23.67 0.63 -13.24
N THR A 292 22.88 0.84 -14.28
CA THR A 292 23.28 0.56 -15.67
C THR A 292 24.34 1.51 -16.23
N ARG A 293 24.81 2.48 -15.44
CA ARG A 293 25.90 3.40 -15.81
C ARG A 293 27.22 3.07 -15.13
N MET A 294 27.25 2.10 -14.23
CA MET A 294 28.45 1.73 -13.46
C MET A 294 29.04 0.40 -13.98
N LYS A 295 30.35 0.38 -14.24
CA LYS A 295 31.05 -0.87 -14.58
C LYS A 295 31.09 -1.82 -13.39
N PRO A 296 30.96 -3.12 -13.63
CA PRO A 296 30.71 -3.81 -14.90
C PRO A 296 29.22 -3.96 -15.23
N LEU A 297 28.31 -3.31 -14.47
CA LEU A 297 26.87 -3.41 -14.60
C LEU A 297 26.31 -2.60 -15.79
N ASP A 298 27.14 -1.82 -16.47
CA ASP A 298 26.82 -1.19 -17.76
C ASP A 298 26.70 -2.23 -18.90
N ASP A 299 27.36 -3.38 -18.79
CA ASP A 299 27.20 -4.49 -19.75
C ASP A 299 25.93 -5.32 -19.41
N ARG A 300 24.98 -5.35 -20.35
CA ARG A 300 23.74 -6.13 -20.24
C ARG A 300 24.00 -7.62 -19.97
N ARG A 301 25.05 -8.20 -20.58
CA ARG A 301 25.37 -9.63 -20.44
C ARG A 301 25.79 -9.96 -19.00
N VAL A 302 26.52 -9.05 -18.35
CA VAL A 302 26.86 -9.18 -16.92
C VAL A 302 25.60 -9.18 -16.06
N ARG A 303 24.68 -8.22 -16.29
CA ARG A 303 23.43 -8.18 -15.54
C ARG A 303 22.56 -9.43 -15.75
N GLN A 304 22.46 -9.88 -17.01
CA GLN A 304 21.75 -11.14 -17.34
C GLN A 304 22.37 -12.36 -16.65
N ALA A 305 23.70 -12.40 -16.55
CA ALA A 305 24.41 -13.46 -15.83
C ALA A 305 24.07 -13.43 -14.32
N LEU A 306 24.03 -12.24 -13.70
CA LEU A 306 23.66 -12.11 -12.30
C LEU A 306 22.22 -12.60 -12.05
N VAL A 307 21.27 -12.25 -12.94
CA VAL A 307 19.87 -12.71 -12.85
C VAL A 307 19.75 -14.21 -13.00
N ALA A 308 20.45 -14.81 -13.99
CA ALA A 308 20.41 -16.25 -14.24
C ALA A 308 21.11 -17.08 -13.15
N ALA A 309 22.03 -16.47 -12.39
CA ALA A 309 22.76 -17.15 -11.33
C ALA A 309 22.00 -17.31 -10.00
N VAL A 310 20.86 -16.63 -9.82
CA VAL A 310 20.14 -16.59 -8.53
C VAL A 310 18.84 -17.37 -8.60
N ASP A 311 18.71 -18.38 -7.72
CA ASP A 311 17.49 -19.15 -7.52
C ASP A 311 16.52 -18.40 -6.58
N ARG A 312 15.53 -17.74 -7.17
CA ARG A 312 14.50 -16.96 -6.46
C ARG A 312 13.51 -17.86 -5.71
N GLU A 313 13.22 -19.03 -6.24
CA GLU A 313 12.30 -19.98 -5.63
C GLU A 313 12.89 -20.53 -4.33
N ALA A 314 14.17 -20.94 -4.35
CA ALA A 314 14.89 -21.35 -3.15
C ALA A 314 14.92 -20.26 -2.07
N ILE A 315 15.12 -19.00 -2.43
CA ILE A 315 15.07 -17.87 -1.50
C ILE A 315 13.72 -17.82 -0.77
N ILE A 316 12.62 -17.96 -1.50
CA ILE A 316 11.28 -17.83 -0.93
C ILE A 316 10.90 -19.05 -0.09
N GLU A 317 11.22 -20.25 -0.56
CA GLU A 317 10.85 -21.48 0.12
C GLU A 317 11.68 -21.72 1.39
N GLU A 318 13.01 -21.59 1.29
CA GLU A 318 13.92 -21.93 2.39
C GLU A 318 14.03 -20.83 3.44
N ILE A 319 14.01 -19.57 3.02
CA ILE A 319 14.26 -18.43 3.91
C ILE A 319 12.97 -17.78 4.37
N HIS A 320 12.03 -17.57 3.44
CA HIS A 320 10.79 -16.82 3.71
C HIS A 320 9.56 -17.72 3.94
N LEU A 321 9.73 -19.05 4.10
CA LEU A 321 8.69 -20.01 4.45
C LEU A 321 7.46 -19.93 3.52
N ALA A 322 7.68 -19.69 2.22
CA ALA A 322 6.64 -19.48 1.20
C ALA A 322 5.64 -18.35 1.50
N LYS A 323 6.02 -17.39 2.36
CA LYS A 323 5.16 -16.22 2.70
C LYS A 323 4.93 -15.27 1.55
N HIS A 324 5.83 -15.25 0.56
CA HIS A 324 5.80 -14.31 -0.56
C HIS A 324 5.51 -15.04 -1.87
N THR A 325 5.06 -14.30 -2.86
CA THR A 325 4.85 -14.81 -4.22
C THR A 325 6.09 -14.52 -5.06
N VAL A 326 6.69 -15.53 -5.70
CA VAL A 326 7.84 -15.32 -6.61
C VAL A 326 7.51 -14.26 -7.65
N ALA A 327 8.35 -13.22 -7.75
CA ALA A 327 8.14 -12.18 -8.75
C ALA A 327 8.66 -12.65 -10.10
N ARG A 328 7.77 -12.72 -11.08
CA ARG A 328 8.15 -12.93 -12.47
C ARG A 328 8.53 -11.63 -13.17
N GLY A 329 7.95 -10.50 -12.75
CA GLY A 329 8.21 -9.17 -13.27
C GLY A 329 8.12 -8.11 -12.19
N ILE A 330 7.92 -6.90 -12.65
CA ILE A 330 7.82 -5.69 -11.82
C ILE A 330 6.38 -5.45 -11.40
N VAL A 331 5.43 -5.65 -12.33
CA VAL A 331 3.99 -5.45 -12.10
C VAL A 331 3.43 -6.65 -11.34
N PRO A 332 2.85 -6.47 -10.15
CA PRO A 332 2.38 -7.57 -9.31
C PRO A 332 1.04 -8.16 -9.78
N PRO A 333 0.76 -9.44 -9.41
CA PRO A 333 -0.52 -10.08 -9.67
C PRO A 333 -1.70 -9.26 -9.08
N GLY A 334 -2.79 -9.20 -9.83
CA GLY A 334 -3.99 -8.43 -9.44
C GLY A 334 -3.98 -6.98 -9.90
N THR A 335 -2.85 -6.45 -10.34
CA THR A 335 -2.78 -5.11 -10.97
C THR A 335 -3.25 -5.18 -12.42
N LEU A 336 -4.02 -4.19 -12.87
CA LEU A 336 -4.27 -3.99 -14.29
C LEU A 336 -2.91 -3.93 -15.02
N GLY A 337 -2.70 -4.75 -16.03
CA GLY A 337 -1.41 -4.81 -16.73
C GLY A 337 -0.50 -5.94 -16.29
N PHE A 338 -0.78 -6.64 -15.20
CA PHE A 338 -0.06 -7.87 -14.88
C PHE A 338 0.00 -8.81 -16.08
N ASN A 339 1.20 -9.29 -16.40
CA ASN A 339 1.44 -10.17 -17.54
C ASN A 339 1.80 -11.59 -17.06
N PRO A 340 0.86 -12.54 -17.03
CA PRO A 340 1.15 -13.93 -16.65
C PRO A 340 2.05 -14.64 -17.69
N ALA A 341 2.12 -14.13 -18.93
CA ALA A 341 2.94 -14.67 -20.01
C ALA A 341 4.30 -13.97 -20.13
N LEU A 342 4.68 -13.11 -19.18
CA LEU A 342 5.99 -12.45 -19.19
C LEU A 342 7.10 -13.49 -19.23
N VAL A 343 7.99 -13.36 -20.20
CA VAL A 343 9.18 -14.22 -20.33
C VAL A 343 10.25 -13.73 -19.38
N VAL A 344 10.60 -14.59 -18.43
CA VAL A 344 11.55 -14.23 -17.36
C VAL A 344 12.71 -15.22 -17.38
N PRO A 345 13.97 -14.76 -17.27
CA PRO A 345 15.10 -15.64 -17.14
C PRO A 345 14.92 -16.60 -15.94
N SER A 346 15.04 -17.91 -16.19
CA SER A 346 15.07 -18.94 -15.15
C SER A 346 16.44 -18.98 -14.47
N TYR A 347 16.49 -19.61 -13.30
CA TYR A 347 17.75 -20.01 -12.69
C TYR A 347 18.50 -20.95 -13.61
N ASP A 348 19.64 -20.52 -14.14
CA ASP A 348 20.49 -21.26 -15.06
C ASP A 348 21.96 -20.85 -14.87
N PRO A 349 22.69 -21.50 -13.95
CA PRO A 349 24.10 -21.22 -13.74
C PRO A 349 25.01 -21.51 -14.95
N ALA A 350 24.59 -22.40 -15.85
CA ALA A 350 25.35 -22.67 -17.07
C ALA A 350 25.26 -21.50 -18.04
N ARG A 351 24.05 -20.97 -18.25
CA ARG A 351 23.83 -19.75 -19.04
C ARG A 351 24.54 -18.54 -18.42
N ALA A 352 24.50 -18.41 -17.08
CA ALA A 352 25.22 -17.33 -16.39
C ALA A 352 26.72 -17.35 -16.69
N ARG A 353 27.38 -18.52 -16.64
CA ARG A 353 28.79 -18.66 -17.00
C ARG A 353 29.06 -18.34 -18.46
N ALA A 354 28.20 -18.75 -19.38
CA ALA A 354 28.31 -18.43 -20.80
C ALA A 354 28.24 -16.92 -21.05
N LEU A 355 27.24 -16.23 -20.43
CA LEU A 355 27.09 -14.77 -20.52
C LEU A 355 28.29 -14.00 -19.97
N LEU A 356 28.87 -14.46 -18.85
CA LEU A 356 30.11 -13.86 -18.32
C LEU A 356 31.29 -14.04 -19.29
N ALA A 357 31.42 -15.21 -19.92
CA ALA A 357 32.47 -15.45 -20.94
C ALA A 357 32.26 -14.56 -22.16
N GLU A 358 31.03 -14.44 -22.68
CA GLU A 358 30.65 -13.53 -23.76
C GLU A 358 30.94 -12.06 -23.42
N ALA A 359 30.83 -11.67 -22.14
CA ALA A 359 31.15 -10.34 -21.63
C ALA A 359 32.66 -10.10 -21.42
N GLY A 360 33.51 -11.12 -21.66
CA GLY A 360 34.95 -11.02 -21.48
C GLY A 360 35.45 -11.47 -20.10
N TYR A 361 34.61 -12.11 -19.27
CA TYR A 361 34.95 -12.57 -17.94
C TYR A 361 34.80 -14.10 -17.76
N PRO A 362 35.51 -14.93 -18.56
CA PRO A 362 35.37 -16.38 -18.49
C PRO A 362 35.73 -16.92 -17.10
N GLY A 363 34.75 -17.61 -16.45
CA GLY A 363 34.89 -18.08 -15.07
C GLY A 363 35.05 -16.96 -14.04
N GLY A 364 34.60 -15.74 -14.36
CA GLY A 364 34.71 -14.57 -13.50
C GLY A 364 36.08 -13.89 -13.48
N ARG A 365 37.02 -14.34 -14.30
CA ARG A 365 38.39 -13.77 -14.34
C ARG A 365 38.34 -12.32 -14.82
N GLY A 366 38.92 -11.42 -14.03
CA GLY A 366 38.96 -9.98 -14.32
C GLY A 366 37.67 -9.21 -14.04
N LEU A 367 36.59 -9.90 -13.63
CA LEU A 367 35.36 -9.23 -13.20
C LEU A 367 35.61 -8.52 -11.86
N PRO A 368 35.35 -7.21 -11.75
CA PRO A 368 35.39 -6.51 -10.48
C PRO A 368 34.38 -7.08 -9.49
N LYS A 369 34.71 -7.01 -8.20
CA LYS A 369 33.76 -7.36 -7.12
C LYS A 369 32.50 -6.52 -7.23
N ILE A 370 31.32 -7.16 -7.17
CA ILE A 370 30.01 -6.49 -7.23
C ILE A 370 29.58 -6.14 -5.81
N GLU A 371 29.48 -4.85 -5.52
CA GLU A 371 28.91 -4.37 -4.25
C GLU A 371 27.39 -4.28 -4.36
N ILE A 372 26.69 -4.90 -3.40
CA ILE A 372 25.22 -4.91 -3.30
C ILE A 372 24.84 -4.27 -1.96
N TRP A 373 24.11 -3.18 -2.01
CA TRP A 373 23.77 -2.38 -0.84
C TRP A 373 22.35 -2.63 -0.36
N SER A 374 22.16 -2.67 0.95
CA SER A 374 20.85 -2.85 1.58
C SER A 374 20.65 -1.84 2.71
N SER A 375 19.44 -1.28 2.81
CA SER A 375 19.01 -0.47 3.96
C SER A 375 18.43 -1.32 5.09
N VAL A 376 18.31 -2.63 4.89
CA VAL A 376 17.73 -3.55 5.87
C VAL A 376 18.72 -4.64 6.21
N THR A 377 18.81 -4.95 7.51
CA THR A 377 19.57 -6.09 8.01
C THR A 377 18.80 -6.78 9.12
N ASN A 378 18.60 -8.08 8.98
CA ASN A 378 18.05 -9.00 9.97
C ASN A 378 18.45 -10.43 9.57
N ASP A 379 18.18 -11.41 10.41
CA ASP A 379 18.59 -12.81 10.17
C ASP A 379 18.10 -13.38 8.83
N ALA A 380 16.88 -13.06 8.41
CA ALA A 380 16.34 -13.54 7.14
C ALA A 380 17.08 -12.91 5.96
N ILE A 381 17.33 -11.60 6.02
CA ILE A 381 18.08 -10.86 5.00
C ILE A 381 19.53 -11.35 4.91
N GLN A 382 20.18 -11.58 6.05
CA GLN A 382 21.55 -12.10 6.04
C GLN A 382 21.64 -13.50 5.43
N ARG A 383 20.68 -14.39 5.72
CA ARG A 383 20.59 -15.71 5.08
C ARG A 383 20.32 -15.63 3.58
N GLU A 384 19.44 -14.71 3.15
CA GLU A 384 19.17 -14.44 1.74
C GLU A 384 20.44 -13.97 1.03
N HIS A 385 21.15 -13.00 1.60
CA HIS A 385 22.40 -12.48 1.05
C HIS A 385 23.50 -13.54 0.97
N GLU A 386 23.58 -14.42 1.97
CA GLU A 386 24.52 -15.54 1.95
C GLU A 386 24.20 -16.58 0.87
N LEU A 387 22.92 -16.88 0.64
CA LEU A 387 22.48 -17.75 -0.46
C LEU A 387 22.84 -17.12 -1.81
N ILE A 388 22.52 -15.85 -2.03
CA ILE A 388 22.86 -15.13 -3.26
C ILE A 388 24.37 -15.09 -3.47
N ARG A 389 25.14 -14.79 -2.42
CA ARG A 389 26.61 -14.75 -2.49
C ARG A 389 27.20 -16.09 -2.94
N ARG A 390 26.70 -17.21 -2.40
CA ARG A 390 27.11 -18.56 -2.81
C ARG A 390 26.72 -18.88 -4.23
N SER A 391 25.51 -18.54 -4.65
CA SER A 391 25.01 -18.72 -6.01
C SER A 391 25.86 -17.96 -7.03
N LEU A 392 26.21 -16.70 -6.75
CA LEU A 392 27.07 -15.87 -7.58
C LEU A 392 28.50 -16.41 -7.63
N ALA A 393 29.06 -16.84 -6.48
CA ALA A 393 30.39 -17.43 -6.42
C ALA A 393 30.51 -18.73 -7.24
N ALA A 394 29.45 -19.55 -7.31
CA ALA A 394 29.40 -20.78 -8.11
C ALA A 394 29.53 -20.53 -9.63
N VAL A 395 29.28 -19.31 -10.09
CA VAL A 395 29.46 -18.90 -11.49
C VAL A 395 30.69 -17.99 -11.70
N GLY A 396 31.51 -17.80 -10.65
CA GLY A 396 32.74 -17.01 -10.68
C GLY A 396 32.58 -15.53 -10.33
N VAL A 397 31.40 -15.08 -9.86
CA VAL A 397 31.16 -13.70 -9.46
C VAL A 397 31.43 -13.50 -7.97
N GLN A 398 32.33 -12.56 -7.64
CA GLN A 398 32.54 -12.12 -6.28
C GLN A 398 31.53 -11.02 -5.91
N ALA A 399 30.62 -11.29 -4.97
CA ALA A 399 29.66 -10.31 -4.45
C ALA A 399 29.97 -9.94 -2.99
N GLU A 400 29.84 -8.66 -2.66
CA GLU A 400 29.96 -8.12 -1.31
C GLU A 400 28.67 -7.40 -0.93
N PHE A 401 28.01 -7.84 0.15
CA PHE A 401 26.83 -7.17 0.68
C PHE A 401 27.23 -6.13 1.70
N LYS A 402 26.76 -4.90 1.49
CA LYS A 402 26.99 -3.75 2.38
C LYS A 402 25.67 -3.22 2.93
N TYR A 403 25.71 -2.76 4.18
CA TYR A 403 24.51 -2.30 4.88
C TYR A 403 24.65 -0.82 5.23
N LEU A 404 23.66 -0.02 4.81
CA LEU A 404 23.48 1.38 5.16
C LEU A 404 22.06 1.53 5.70
N THR A 405 21.88 1.23 6.99
CA THR A 405 20.57 1.11 7.63
C THR A 405 19.92 2.45 7.96
N ASP A 406 20.67 3.54 7.92
CA ASP A 406 20.13 4.90 7.96
C ASP A 406 19.40 5.20 6.64
N TRP A 407 18.06 5.23 6.69
CA TRP A 407 17.24 5.41 5.49
C TRP A 407 17.48 6.74 4.75
N PRO A 408 17.58 7.91 5.40
CA PRO A 408 17.93 9.16 4.73
C PRO A 408 19.25 9.07 3.96
N ALA A 409 20.29 8.50 4.55
CA ALA A 409 21.58 8.33 3.89
C ALA A 409 21.51 7.35 2.71
N PHE A 410 20.81 6.22 2.87
CA PHE A 410 20.60 5.24 1.81
C PHE A 410 19.80 5.83 0.64
N SER A 411 18.69 6.51 0.93
CA SER A 411 17.86 7.17 -0.06
C SER A 411 18.61 8.26 -0.83
N LYS A 412 19.45 9.03 -0.14
CA LYS A 412 20.35 10.00 -0.77
C LYS A 412 21.34 9.31 -1.70
N ALA A 413 21.99 8.23 -1.25
CA ALA A 413 22.92 7.48 -2.08
C ALA A 413 22.27 6.88 -3.35
N LEU A 414 21.03 6.37 -3.24
CA LEU A 414 20.22 5.93 -4.40
C LEU A 414 19.96 7.10 -5.35
N THR A 415 19.47 8.22 -4.83
CA THR A 415 19.11 9.40 -5.62
C THR A 415 20.32 10.01 -6.33
N GLU A 416 21.49 9.98 -5.72
CA GLU A 416 22.75 10.44 -6.31
C GLU A 416 23.38 9.40 -7.27
N GLY A 417 22.85 8.16 -7.32
CA GLY A 417 23.36 7.09 -8.18
C GLY A 417 24.73 6.55 -7.73
N ARG A 418 25.04 6.61 -6.44
CA ARG A 418 26.32 6.15 -5.88
C ARG A 418 26.41 4.64 -5.65
N LEU A 419 25.26 3.94 -5.67
CA LEU A 419 25.20 2.51 -5.39
C LEU A 419 25.24 1.71 -6.68
N PRO A 420 26.21 0.78 -6.87
CA PRO A 420 26.30 -0.04 -8.08
C PRO A 420 25.15 -1.06 -8.18
N ALA A 421 24.85 -1.77 -7.11
CA ALA A 421 23.66 -2.62 -6.99
C ALA A 421 23.04 -2.42 -5.61
N PHE A 422 21.72 -2.60 -5.52
CA PHE A 422 20.99 -2.33 -4.28
C PHE A 422 19.73 -3.17 -4.15
N LEU A 423 19.40 -3.54 -2.92
CA LEU A 423 18.11 -4.12 -2.57
C LEU A 423 17.09 -3.02 -2.35
N TYR A 424 15.93 -3.13 -3.02
CA TYR A 424 14.84 -2.18 -2.90
C TYR A 424 13.49 -2.87 -2.87
N ALA A 425 12.54 -2.26 -2.20
CA ALA A 425 11.14 -2.66 -2.25
C ALA A 425 10.27 -1.48 -2.65
N TRP A 426 9.35 -1.71 -3.58
CA TRP A 426 8.36 -0.74 -4.00
C TRP A 426 6.96 -1.21 -3.61
N TYR A 427 6.18 -0.32 -3.06
CA TYR A 427 4.76 -0.50 -2.77
C TYR A 427 3.99 0.52 -3.58
N ALA A 428 2.92 0.09 -4.23
CA ALA A 428 2.14 0.98 -5.07
C ALA A 428 1.38 2.02 -4.26
N ASP A 429 1.44 3.27 -4.72
CA ASP A 429 0.55 4.34 -4.24
C ASP A 429 -0.87 4.15 -4.78
N VAL A 430 -0.97 3.64 -6.02
CA VAL A 430 -2.22 3.40 -6.75
C VAL A 430 -2.17 2.07 -7.51
N PRO A 431 -3.32 1.42 -7.78
CA PRO A 431 -3.40 0.11 -8.44
C PRO A 431 -3.21 0.21 -9.97
N ASP A 432 -2.14 0.86 -10.40
CA ASP A 432 -1.88 1.16 -11.80
C ASP A 432 -0.46 0.73 -12.21
N PRO A 433 -0.25 0.11 -13.39
CA PRO A 433 1.07 -0.28 -13.87
C PRO A 433 2.03 0.91 -14.03
N ASP A 434 1.53 2.12 -14.26
CA ASP A 434 2.32 3.35 -14.30
C ASP A 434 3.14 3.56 -13.03
N ASN A 435 2.55 3.22 -11.89
CA ASN A 435 3.18 3.37 -10.57
C ASN A 435 4.38 2.42 -10.35
N PHE A 436 4.50 1.40 -11.18
CA PHE A 436 5.64 0.48 -11.20
C PHE A 436 6.59 0.81 -12.35
N VAL A 437 6.11 0.70 -13.59
CA VAL A 437 7.00 0.69 -14.76
C VAL A 437 7.50 2.10 -15.07
N THR A 438 6.62 3.09 -15.15
CA THR A 438 7.03 4.49 -15.41
C THR A 438 7.78 5.07 -14.22
N LYS A 439 7.23 4.88 -13.02
CA LYS A 439 7.79 5.46 -11.78
C LYS A 439 9.22 4.99 -11.53
N LEU A 440 9.53 3.70 -11.79
CA LEU A 440 10.83 3.11 -11.47
C LEU A 440 11.83 3.12 -12.64
N PHE A 441 11.37 3.17 -13.91
CA PHE A 441 12.26 2.91 -15.05
C PHE A 441 12.23 3.96 -16.16
N HIS A 442 11.26 4.88 -16.20
CA HIS A 442 11.31 5.98 -17.17
C HIS A 442 12.56 6.83 -16.92
N SER A 443 13.32 7.16 -17.97
CA SER A 443 14.63 7.83 -17.84
C SER A 443 14.58 9.17 -17.10
N LYS A 444 13.47 9.90 -17.20
CA LYS A 444 13.23 11.18 -16.51
C LYS A 444 12.65 11.03 -15.08
N SER A 445 12.35 9.80 -14.65
CA SER A 445 11.80 9.60 -13.30
C SER A 445 12.85 9.82 -12.22
N PRO A 446 12.58 10.60 -11.18
CA PRO A 446 13.48 10.76 -10.04
C PRO A 446 13.64 9.47 -9.21
N ARG A 447 12.75 8.47 -9.42
CA ARG A 447 12.80 7.15 -8.78
C ARG A 447 13.50 6.09 -9.62
N ASN A 448 13.98 6.44 -10.82
CA ASN A 448 14.81 5.54 -11.63
C ASN A 448 16.24 5.44 -11.04
N TYR A 449 16.35 4.72 -9.94
CA TYR A 449 17.62 4.54 -9.24
C TYR A 449 18.62 3.67 -10.01
N THR A 450 18.12 2.83 -10.94
CA THR A 450 18.95 2.00 -11.84
C THR A 450 19.65 2.79 -12.93
N ARG A 451 19.30 4.08 -13.10
CA ARG A 451 19.82 4.94 -14.19
C ARG A 451 19.59 4.36 -15.58
N TYR A 452 18.60 3.48 -15.69
CA TYR A 452 18.23 2.87 -16.95
C TYR A 452 17.78 3.92 -17.96
N HIS A 453 18.20 3.74 -19.20
CA HIS A 453 17.79 4.57 -20.33
C HIS A 453 17.60 3.71 -21.56
N ASN A 454 16.38 3.64 -22.05
CA ASN A 454 16.03 2.99 -23.30
C ASN A 454 14.92 3.84 -23.96
N PRO A 455 15.21 4.51 -25.11
CA PRO A 455 14.24 5.39 -25.76
C PRO A 455 12.95 4.69 -26.18
N VAL A 456 13.01 3.39 -26.52
CA VAL A 456 11.82 2.61 -26.88
C VAL A 456 10.92 2.39 -25.64
N VAL A 457 11.54 2.12 -24.49
CA VAL A 457 10.79 2.00 -23.22
C VAL A 457 10.17 3.34 -22.84
N ASP A 458 10.94 4.43 -22.89
CA ASP A 458 10.43 5.77 -22.58
C ASP A 458 9.23 6.14 -23.46
N GLU A 459 9.30 5.86 -24.76
CA GLU A 459 8.19 6.13 -25.69
C GLU A 459 6.95 5.28 -25.38
N LEU A 460 7.13 3.97 -25.12
CA LEU A 460 6.03 3.08 -24.73
C LEU A 460 5.33 3.59 -23.45
N LEU A 461 6.09 4.05 -22.48
CA LEU A 461 5.57 4.58 -21.23
C LEU A 461 4.84 5.92 -21.43
N ASN A 462 5.36 6.82 -22.25
CA ASN A 462 4.71 8.08 -22.60
C ASN A 462 3.37 7.85 -23.31
N VAL A 463 3.36 6.96 -24.31
CA VAL A 463 2.13 6.59 -25.03
C VAL A 463 1.13 5.93 -24.08
N ALA A 464 1.57 5.03 -23.20
CA ALA A 464 0.68 4.36 -22.23
C ALA A 464 -0.01 5.36 -21.30
N ARG A 465 0.71 6.38 -20.81
CA ARG A 465 0.16 7.39 -19.89
C ARG A 465 -0.96 8.23 -20.50
N THR A 466 -0.97 8.41 -21.81
CA THR A 466 -1.96 9.21 -22.54
C THR A 466 -3.03 8.39 -23.24
N THR A 467 -2.86 7.05 -23.35
CA THR A 467 -3.81 6.15 -23.99
C THR A 467 -5.00 5.89 -23.07
N ALA A 468 -6.19 6.37 -23.44
CA ALA A 468 -7.41 6.19 -22.67
C ALA A 468 -8.01 4.79 -22.78
N GLU A 469 -7.77 4.08 -23.91
CA GLU A 469 -8.30 2.73 -24.16
C GLU A 469 -7.51 1.71 -23.29
N PRO A 470 -8.18 1.00 -22.35
CA PRO A 470 -7.49 0.23 -21.31
C PRO A 470 -6.63 -0.91 -21.86
N LEU A 471 -7.09 -1.66 -22.87
CA LEU A 471 -6.37 -2.81 -23.39
C LEU A 471 -5.10 -2.40 -24.14
N ARG A 472 -5.18 -1.36 -24.97
CA ARG A 472 -4.00 -0.79 -25.65
C ARG A 472 -3.00 -0.21 -24.66
N ARG A 473 -3.51 0.47 -23.65
CA ARG A 473 -2.69 1.02 -22.57
C ARG A 473 -1.89 -0.07 -21.86
N VAL A 474 -2.55 -1.16 -21.49
CA VAL A 474 -1.92 -2.33 -20.84
C VAL A 474 -0.87 -2.98 -21.74
N GLU A 475 -1.12 -3.08 -23.05
CA GLU A 475 -0.16 -3.65 -24.01
C GLU A 475 1.16 -2.86 -24.03
N HIS A 476 1.10 -1.52 -24.02
CA HIS A 476 2.30 -0.68 -23.97
C HIS A 476 3.10 -0.94 -22.68
N TYR A 477 2.46 -1.02 -21.51
CA TYR A 477 3.16 -1.34 -20.25
C TYR A 477 3.77 -2.73 -20.26
N ARG A 478 3.06 -3.75 -20.76
CA ARG A 478 3.57 -5.13 -20.87
C ARG A 478 4.80 -5.22 -21.76
N ARG A 479 4.77 -4.51 -22.89
CA ARG A 479 5.90 -4.45 -23.80
C ARG A 479 7.09 -3.72 -23.16
N ALA A 480 6.86 -2.61 -22.48
CA ALA A 480 7.90 -1.90 -21.76
C ALA A 480 8.51 -2.76 -20.64
N GLU A 481 7.67 -3.46 -19.85
CA GLU A 481 8.12 -4.38 -18.81
C GLU A 481 8.99 -5.51 -19.37
N GLN A 482 8.58 -6.13 -20.49
CA GLN A 482 9.37 -7.18 -21.13
C GLN A 482 10.78 -6.69 -21.51
N LEU A 483 10.89 -5.50 -22.11
CA LEU A 483 12.19 -4.91 -22.46
C LEU A 483 13.07 -4.65 -21.22
N ILE A 484 12.49 -4.18 -20.12
CA ILE A 484 13.20 -3.96 -18.85
C ILE A 484 13.73 -5.28 -18.29
N ILE A 485 12.93 -6.34 -18.34
CA ILE A 485 13.31 -7.69 -17.88
C ILE A 485 14.38 -8.28 -18.81
N ASP A 486 14.23 -8.14 -20.13
CA ASP A 486 15.21 -8.61 -21.11
C ASP A 486 16.57 -7.91 -20.95
N ASP A 487 16.57 -6.62 -20.60
CA ASP A 487 17.77 -5.83 -20.34
C ASP A 487 18.38 -6.11 -18.95
N ALA A 488 17.72 -6.98 -18.16
CA ALA A 488 18.14 -7.37 -16.82
C ALA A 488 18.47 -6.15 -15.93
N VAL A 489 17.63 -5.12 -15.99
CA VAL A 489 17.83 -3.88 -15.21
C VAL A 489 17.68 -4.16 -13.73
N VAL A 490 16.87 -5.15 -13.39
CA VAL A 490 16.61 -5.64 -12.03
C VAL A 490 16.56 -7.16 -12.00
N LEU A 491 16.80 -7.71 -10.81
CA LEU A 491 16.41 -9.07 -10.42
C LEU A 491 15.16 -8.96 -9.54
N PRO A 492 13.94 -9.13 -10.07
CA PRO A 492 12.74 -9.21 -9.24
C PRO A 492 12.81 -10.47 -8.40
N VAL A 493 12.51 -10.38 -7.09
CA VAL A 493 12.59 -11.55 -6.20
C VAL A 493 11.21 -12.01 -5.80
N TRP A 494 10.40 -11.13 -5.21
CA TRP A 494 9.02 -11.47 -4.83
C TRP A 494 8.08 -10.29 -4.81
N HIS A 495 6.77 -10.61 -4.80
CA HIS A 495 5.68 -9.74 -4.40
C HIS A 495 5.26 -10.12 -2.98
N TYR A 496 5.08 -9.12 -2.11
CA TYR A 496 4.60 -9.36 -0.75
C TYR A 496 3.15 -9.85 -0.79
N ASN A 497 2.75 -10.57 0.24
CA ASN A 497 1.35 -10.90 0.48
C ASN A 497 0.84 -10.14 1.70
N TYR A 498 -0.36 -9.61 1.59
CA TYR A 498 -1.15 -9.18 2.72
C TYR A 498 -1.73 -10.42 3.39
N GLU A 499 -1.45 -10.60 4.67
CA GLU A 499 -1.88 -11.77 5.43
C GLU A 499 -2.54 -11.32 6.73
N ARG A 500 -3.74 -11.85 7.01
CA ARG A 500 -4.50 -11.59 8.24
C ARG A 500 -5.20 -12.86 8.72
N LEU A 501 -5.28 -12.96 10.03
CA LEU A 501 -6.15 -13.89 10.76
C LEU A 501 -7.30 -13.04 11.33
N PHE A 502 -8.52 -13.49 11.11
CA PHE A 502 -9.73 -12.86 11.66
C PHE A 502 -10.41 -13.80 12.62
N GLN A 503 -11.04 -13.27 13.66
CA GLN A 503 -11.92 -14.04 14.52
C GLN A 503 -13.12 -14.58 13.72
N PRO A 504 -13.64 -15.77 14.09
CA PRO A 504 -14.71 -16.43 13.32
C PRO A 504 -16.05 -15.65 13.32
N TRP A 505 -16.22 -14.67 14.18
CA TRP A 505 -17.39 -13.79 14.20
C TRP A 505 -17.26 -12.51 13.37
N VAL A 506 -16.09 -12.22 12.83
CA VAL A 506 -15.87 -11.05 11.94
C VAL A 506 -16.49 -11.30 10.57
N ARG A 507 -17.26 -10.33 10.07
CA ARG A 507 -17.96 -10.40 8.78
C ARG A 507 -17.68 -9.20 7.91
N SER A 508 -17.75 -9.42 6.58
CA SER A 508 -17.70 -8.37 5.55
C SER A 508 -16.41 -7.55 5.53
N VAL A 509 -15.27 -8.15 5.90
CA VAL A 509 -13.96 -7.50 5.70
C VAL A 509 -13.56 -7.64 4.24
N GLU A 510 -13.31 -6.51 3.60
CA GLU A 510 -12.84 -6.43 2.22
C GLU A 510 -11.34 -6.10 2.23
N VAL A 511 -10.48 -7.09 1.93
CA VAL A 511 -9.02 -6.89 1.82
C VAL A 511 -8.63 -6.77 0.35
N ASN A 512 -7.67 -5.88 0.07
CA ASN A 512 -7.18 -5.63 -1.29
C ASN A 512 -5.64 -5.55 -1.35
N GLY A 513 -5.10 -5.41 -2.55
CA GLY A 513 -3.66 -5.40 -2.79
C GLY A 513 -2.92 -4.14 -2.33
N LEU A 514 -3.61 -3.06 -1.96
CA LEU A 514 -3.02 -1.86 -1.39
C LEU A 514 -2.85 -1.94 0.14
N GLY A 515 -3.47 -2.95 0.79
CA GLY A 515 -3.29 -3.22 2.21
C GLY A 515 -4.07 -2.31 3.15
N ASP A 516 -3.65 -2.30 4.43
CA ASP A 516 -4.36 -1.64 5.54
C ASP A 516 -4.81 -0.18 5.28
N PRO A 517 -4.02 0.69 4.62
CA PRO A 517 -4.43 2.07 4.34
C PRO A 517 -5.67 2.22 3.44
N TYR A 518 -6.14 1.12 2.83
CA TYR A 518 -7.25 1.13 1.89
C TYR A 518 -8.35 0.12 2.23
N ILE A 519 -8.39 -0.40 3.47
CA ILE A 519 -9.43 -1.31 3.94
C ILE A 519 -10.57 -0.51 4.57
N PRO A 520 -11.77 -0.45 3.94
CA PRO A 520 -12.91 0.25 4.49
C PRO A 520 -13.55 -0.59 5.61
N MET A 521 -13.72 0.00 6.79
CA MET A 521 -14.32 -0.68 7.94
C MET A 521 -15.83 -0.44 8.08
N ARG A 522 -16.42 0.42 7.28
CA ARG A 522 -17.86 0.79 7.36
C ARG A 522 -18.81 -0.40 7.28
N LYS A 523 -18.52 -1.35 6.38
CA LYS A 523 -19.38 -2.53 6.14
C LYS A 523 -19.10 -3.68 7.11
N VAL A 524 -18.02 -3.61 7.87
CA VAL A 524 -17.63 -4.66 8.81
C VAL A 524 -18.62 -4.73 9.96
N TRP A 525 -18.92 -5.94 10.41
CA TRP A 525 -19.77 -6.19 11.56
C TRP A 525 -19.35 -7.48 12.29
N LEU A 526 -19.82 -7.63 13.52
CA LEU A 526 -19.50 -8.76 14.38
C LEU A 526 -20.76 -9.62 14.57
N ALA A 527 -20.63 -10.92 14.32
CA ALA A 527 -21.68 -11.93 14.49
C ALA A 527 -21.41 -12.73 15.79
N ARG A 528 -21.41 -12.00 16.92
CA ARG A 528 -21.27 -12.58 18.26
C ARG A 528 -22.61 -13.02 18.81
#